data_67c68ea04a9c22d198f81a30de4ecace
#
_entry.id   67c68ea04a9c22d198f81a30de4ecace
#
_cell.length_a   1.000
_cell.length_b   1.000
_cell.length_c   1.000
_cell.angle_alpha   90.00
_cell.angle_beta   90.00
_cell.angle_gamma   90.00
#
_symmetry.space_group_name_H-M   'P 1'
#
loop_
_entity.id
_entity.type
_entity.pdbx_description
1 polymer ?
#
loop_
_entity_poly.entity_id
_entity_poly.type
_entity_poly.pdbx_seq_one_letter_code
_entity_poly.pdbx_strand_id
1 'polypeptide(L)'
;CKDFIIDEVQIHAARYFGADAILLMLSVLSDEEYAALAAVAEGYGLDILTEVIDEEETERALRLGAKIIGVNHRNLHDLSIDLDRSARLAALVPDDAVVVSESGIRDAATVRRLGGHSNGFLVGSQLTSQPDIDRAARELVYGPNKVCGLGSANAAQAAAAAGAVYGGLIFEEASPRNVSRETAAEIIAAEPGLQYVAVSRRTSGFRELLVDDLAAVQIHAPYQGSVEAERALIAAARAELPDTVEVWRAVSMTGLQDGGELATDLLEDVDKLVLDAGDGGTGTSFDWSGIPDVVKQKSLLAGGLNPANIADALAVDCLGLDLNSGVEYPGQPGRKDSGALRRAFATIRTYHHQDRS
;
A
#
# COMPACT_ATOMS: atom_id res chain seq x y z
N CYS A 1 0.54 9.63 23.83
CA CYS A 1 1.97 9.70 24.23
C CYS A 1 2.54 8.28 24.32
N LYS A 2 3.50 7.94 23.44
CA LYS A 2 4.20 6.65 23.47
C LYS A 2 5.57 6.83 24.11
N ASP A 3 5.66 6.50 25.39
CA ASP A 3 6.87 6.59 26.21
C ASP A 3 6.84 5.51 27.30
N PHE A 4 7.95 5.29 27.99
CA PHE A 4 8.06 4.43 29.17
C PHE A 4 7.50 5.18 30.39
N ILE A 5 6.20 5.01 30.65
CA ILE A 5 5.52 5.68 31.78
C ILE A 5 5.64 4.80 33.02
N ILE A 6 6.30 5.32 34.04
CA ILE A 6 6.57 4.67 35.34
C ILE A 6 6.22 5.56 36.53
N ASP A 7 5.80 6.81 36.28
CA ASP A 7 5.48 7.80 37.32
C ASP A 7 4.30 8.66 36.83
N GLU A 8 3.43 9.05 37.79
CA GLU A 8 2.24 9.86 37.50
C GLU A 8 2.57 11.24 36.89
N VAL A 9 3.76 11.79 37.20
CA VAL A 9 4.20 13.08 36.65
C VAL A 9 4.30 13.02 35.10
N GLN A 10 4.62 11.87 34.54
CA GLN A 10 4.68 11.68 33.09
C GLN A 10 3.28 11.73 32.47
N ILE A 11 2.24 11.25 33.18
CA ILE A 11 0.84 11.33 32.74
C ILE A 11 0.35 12.78 32.80
N HIS A 12 0.69 13.51 33.86
CA HIS A 12 0.40 14.95 33.96
C HIS A 12 1.06 15.73 32.83
N ALA A 13 2.32 15.43 32.52
CA ALA A 13 3.04 16.03 31.40
C ALA A 13 2.40 15.66 30.05
N ALA A 14 2.06 14.37 29.81
CA ALA A 14 1.40 13.92 28.60
C ALA A 14 0.08 14.69 28.38
N ARG A 15 -0.75 14.81 29.41
CA ARG A 15 -2.00 15.58 29.33
C ARG A 15 -1.76 17.06 29.08
N TYR A 16 -0.78 17.65 29.75
CA TYR A 16 -0.41 19.07 29.57
C TYR A 16 -0.03 19.36 28.11
N PHE A 17 0.70 18.46 27.48
CA PHE A 17 1.08 18.58 26.05
C PHE A 17 0.00 18.11 25.07
N GLY A 18 -1.20 17.78 25.54
CA GLY A 18 -2.37 17.52 24.69
C GLY A 18 -2.55 16.07 24.26
N ALA A 19 -1.94 15.10 24.94
CA ALA A 19 -2.20 13.69 24.66
C ALA A 19 -3.66 13.33 24.94
N ASP A 20 -4.24 12.46 24.10
CA ASP A 20 -5.55 11.83 24.28
C ASP A 20 -5.42 10.39 24.79
N ALA A 21 -4.22 9.78 24.62
CA ALA A 21 -3.91 8.43 25.10
C ALA A 21 -2.47 8.35 25.59
N ILE A 22 -2.23 7.38 26.47
CA ILE A 22 -0.90 7.01 26.98
C ILE A 22 -0.62 5.53 26.75
N LEU A 23 0.67 5.14 26.84
CA LEU A 23 1.12 3.75 26.82
C LEU A 23 1.45 3.30 28.25
N LEU A 24 0.91 2.16 28.69
CA LEU A 24 1.34 1.44 29.89
C LEU A 24 1.79 0.03 29.54
N MET A 25 3.01 -0.34 29.94
CA MET A 25 3.67 -1.59 29.54
C MET A 25 3.67 -2.60 30.67
N LEU A 26 3.04 -3.75 30.52
CA LEU A 26 3.00 -4.79 31.54
C LEU A 26 4.35 -5.52 31.71
N SER A 27 5.23 -5.45 30.73
CA SER A 27 6.62 -5.92 30.83
C SER A 27 7.48 -5.09 31.80
N VAL A 28 7.01 -3.89 32.17
CA VAL A 28 7.75 -2.93 33.02
C VAL A 28 7.05 -2.72 34.36
N LEU A 29 5.70 -2.73 34.39
CA LEU A 29 4.87 -2.39 35.55
C LEU A 29 4.37 -3.61 36.28
N SER A 30 4.36 -3.57 37.62
CA SER A 30 3.56 -4.47 38.44
C SER A 30 2.05 -4.17 38.30
N ASP A 31 1.20 -5.07 38.79
CA ASP A 31 -0.25 -4.88 38.76
C ASP A 31 -0.69 -3.66 39.56
N GLU A 32 -0.02 -3.40 40.71
CA GLU A 32 -0.27 -2.26 41.58
C GLU A 32 0.15 -0.93 40.95
N GLU A 33 1.33 -0.90 40.32
CA GLU A 33 1.82 0.28 39.59
C GLU A 33 0.93 0.59 38.39
N TYR A 34 0.55 -0.44 37.59
CA TYR A 34 -0.38 -0.26 36.50
C TYR A 34 -1.71 0.32 36.97
N ALA A 35 -2.32 -0.23 38.01
CA ALA A 35 -3.61 0.23 38.51
C ALA A 35 -3.55 1.68 39.03
N ALA A 36 -2.46 2.04 39.68
CA ALA A 36 -2.25 3.42 40.16
C ALA A 36 -2.13 4.42 39.01
N LEU A 37 -1.32 4.10 37.99
CA LEU A 37 -1.12 4.95 36.82
C LEU A 37 -2.38 5.02 35.95
N ALA A 38 -3.09 3.90 35.81
CA ALA A 38 -4.36 3.86 35.07
C ALA A 38 -5.42 4.77 35.70
N ALA A 39 -5.54 4.77 37.04
CA ALA A 39 -6.47 5.64 37.73
C ALA A 39 -6.16 7.15 37.52
N VAL A 40 -4.88 7.51 37.42
CA VAL A 40 -4.48 8.90 37.11
C VAL A 40 -4.87 9.26 35.67
N ALA A 41 -4.60 8.35 34.71
CA ALA A 41 -4.95 8.55 33.30
C ALA A 41 -6.47 8.71 33.10
N GLU A 42 -7.26 7.82 33.71
CA GLU A 42 -8.72 7.89 33.71
C GLU A 42 -9.25 9.21 34.33
N GLY A 43 -8.62 9.69 35.38
CA GLY A 43 -8.96 10.99 35.98
C GLY A 43 -8.79 12.18 35.03
N TYR A 44 -7.96 12.05 34.00
CA TYR A 44 -7.78 13.01 32.91
C TYR A 44 -8.60 12.71 31.66
N GLY A 45 -9.32 11.59 31.64
CA GLY A 45 -10.05 11.12 30.45
C GLY A 45 -9.10 10.68 29.33
N LEU A 46 -7.91 10.18 29.65
CA LEU A 46 -6.96 9.62 28.70
C LEU A 46 -7.29 8.15 28.43
N ASP A 47 -7.24 7.75 27.18
CA ASP A 47 -7.23 6.34 26.81
C ASP A 47 -5.89 5.69 27.20
N ILE A 48 -5.92 4.38 27.46
CA ILE A 48 -4.74 3.62 27.85
C ILE A 48 -4.49 2.51 26.86
N LEU A 49 -3.41 2.59 26.10
CA LEU A 49 -2.88 1.48 25.31
C LEU A 49 -2.04 0.60 26.24
N THR A 50 -2.55 -0.59 26.56
CA THR A 50 -1.88 -1.55 27.45
C THR A 50 -1.04 -2.48 26.61
N GLU A 51 0.29 -2.29 26.62
CA GLU A 51 1.22 -3.09 25.84
C GLU A 51 1.50 -4.45 26.50
N VAL A 52 1.41 -5.50 25.70
CA VAL A 52 1.67 -6.89 26.08
C VAL A 52 2.58 -7.58 25.05
N ILE A 53 3.38 -8.56 25.50
CA ILE A 53 4.30 -9.30 24.66
C ILE A 53 4.05 -10.83 24.64
N ASP A 54 3.22 -11.35 25.55
CA ASP A 54 2.92 -12.76 25.66
C ASP A 54 1.52 -13.03 26.23
N GLU A 55 1.18 -14.30 26.36
CA GLU A 55 -0.11 -14.77 26.87
C GLU A 55 -0.32 -14.37 28.34
N GLU A 56 0.72 -14.45 29.18
CA GLU A 56 0.65 -14.09 30.60
C GLU A 56 0.32 -12.61 30.79
N GLU A 57 1.02 -11.74 30.07
CA GLU A 57 0.76 -10.29 30.10
C GLU A 57 -0.63 -9.96 29.52
N THR A 58 -1.08 -10.68 28.49
CA THR A 58 -2.43 -10.50 27.93
C THR A 58 -3.50 -10.83 28.96
N GLU A 59 -3.38 -11.96 29.65
CA GLU A 59 -4.31 -12.34 30.73
C GLU A 59 -4.26 -11.34 31.90
N ARG A 60 -3.07 -10.82 32.25
CA ARG A 60 -2.91 -9.74 33.25
C ARG A 60 -3.65 -8.49 32.82
N ALA A 61 -3.47 -8.02 31.56
CA ALA A 61 -4.15 -6.86 31.01
C ALA A 61 -5.67 -6.98 31.15
N LEU A 62 -6.22 -8.15 30.80
CA LEU A 62 -7.66 -8.41 30.89
C LEU A 62 -8.15 -8.40 32.35
N ARG A 63 -7.41 -9.00 33.30
CA ARG A 63 -7.75 -8.95 34.73
C ARG A 63 -7.72 -7.53 35.30
N LEU A 64 -6.81 -6.68 34.79
CA LEU A 64 -6.68 -5.27 35.16
C LEU A 64 -7.69 -4.37 34.48
N GLY A 65 -8.55 -4.93 33.60
CA GLY A 65 -9.64 -4.20 32.95
C GLY A 65 -9.24 -3.38 31.72
N ALA A 66 -8.07 -3.66 31.14
CA ALA A 66 -7.61 -3.00 29.92
C ALA A 66 -8.63 -3.16 28.77
N LYS A 67 -8.87 -2.08 28.04
CA LYS A 67 -9.82 -2.02 26.92
C LYS A 67 -9.14 -1.90 25.56
N ILE A 68 -7.90 -1.42 25.54
CA ILE A 68 -7.10 -1.30 24.33
C ILE A 68 -5.79 -2.05 24.60
N ILE A 69 -5.61 -3.16 23.88
CA ILE A 69 -4.48 -4.07 24.03
C ILE A 69 -3.49 -3.81 22.89
N GLY A 70 -2.29 -3.40 23.25
CA GLY A 70 -1.17 -3.22 22.32
C GLY A 70 -0.33 -4.50 22.24
N VAL A 71 -0.38 -5.22 21.13
CA VAL A 71 0.45 -6.41 20.91
C VAL A 71 1.77 -5.98 20.29
N ASN A 72 2.83 -5.94 21.10
CA ASN A 72 4.16 -5.58 20.61
C ASN A 72 4.88 -6.81 20.04
N HIS A 73 5.11 -6.80 18.72
CA HIS A 73 5.85 -7.86 18.03
C HIS A 73 7.35 -7.87 18.37
N ARG A 74 7.88 -6.77 18.89
CA ARG A 74 9.28 -6.68 19.28
C ARG A 74 9.48 -7.24 20.70
N ASN A 75 10.38 -8.19 20.84
CA ASN A 75 10.89 -8.59 22.13
C ASN A 75 11.88 -7.52 22.61
N LEU A 76 11.66 -6.94 23.80
CA LEU A 76 12.50 -5.88 24.33
C LEU A 76 13.85 -6.36 24.86
N HIS A 77 14.04 -7.67 25.06
CA HIS A 77 15.29 -8.26 25.56
C HIS A 77 16.30 -8.50 24.43
N ASP A 78 15.85 -9.00 23.26
CA ASP A 78 16.74 -9.39 22.15
C ASP A 78 16.45 -8.65 20.85
N LEU A 79 15.41 -7.77 20.85
CA LEU A 79 14.94 -6.96 19.72
C LEU A 79 14.41 -7.77 18.53
N SER A 80 14.20 -9.07 18.67
CA SER A 80 13.58 -9.93 17.64
C SER A 80 12.14 -9.49 17.36
N ILE A 81 11.66 -9.75 16.14
CA ILE A 81 10.30 -9.43 15.70
C ILE A 81 9.56 -10.75 15.42
N ASP A 82 8.40 -10.92 16.04
CA ASP A 82 7.49 -12.04 15.85
C ASP A 82 6.10 -11.50 15.44
N LEU A 83 5.82 -11.48 14.13
CA LEU A 83 4.53 -11.00 13.60
C LEU A 83 3.36 -11.96 13.90
N ASP A 84 3.62 -13.26 14.16
CA ASP A 84 2.56 -14.23 14.49
C ASP A 84 2.00 -14.05 15.90
N ARG A 85 2.66 -13.22 16.70
CA ARG A 85 2.21 -12.88 18.05
C ARG A 85 0.79 -12.29 18.07
N SER A 86 0.45 -11.41 17.11
CA SER A 86 -0.90 -10.84 17.03
C SER A 86 -1.98 -11.88 16.87
N ALA A 87 -1.80 -12.89 16.01
CA ALA A 87 -2.79 -13.96 15.84
C ALA A 87 -2.99 -14.77 17.14
N ARG A 88 -1.87 -15.08 17.83
CA ARG A 88 -1.93 -15.84 19.08
C ARG A 88 -2.59 -15.08 20.22
N LEU A 89 -2.19 -13.82 20.43
CA LEU A 89 -2.67 -13.03 21.56
C LEU A 89 -4.08 -12.47 21.33
N ALA A 90 -4.43 -12.07 20.09
CA ALA A 90 -5.79 -11.62 19.79
C ALA A 90 -6.85 -12.67 20.06
N ALA A 91 -6.51 -13.96 19.94
CA ALA A 91 -7.44 -15.06 20.28
C ALA A 91 -7.82 -15.11 21.76
N LEU A 92 -7.07 -14.48 22.65
CA LEU A 92 -7.35 -14.38 24.09
C LEU A 92 -8.16 -13.12 24.42
N VAL A 93 -8.22 -12.14 23.53
CA VAL A 93 -8.85 -10.85 23.77
C VAL A 93 -10.32 -10.92 23.42
N PRO A 94 -11.24 -10.48 24.29
CA PRO A 94 -12.67 -10.49 24.01
C PRO A 94 -13.04 -9.46 22.93
N ASP A 95 -14.15 -9.71 22.22
CA ASP A 95 -14.62 -8.93 21.07
C ASP A 95 -14.93 -7.46 21.39
N ASP A 96 -15.15 -7.11 22.66
CA ASP A 96 -15.43 -5.74 23.11
C ASP A 96 -14.16 -4.93 23.44
N ALA A 97 -12.99 -5.52 23.33
CA ALA A 97 -11.70 -4.83 23.46
C ALA A 97 -11.06 -4.57 22.09
N VAL A 98 -10.25 -3.51 22.03
CA VAL A 98 -9.53 -3.10 20.82
C VAL A 98 -8.12 -3.69 20.83
N VAL A 99 -7.73 -4.33 19.74
CA VAL A 99 -6.37 -4.84 19.53
C VAL A 99 -5.60 -3.93 18.59
N VAL A 100 -4.43 -3.47 19.02
CA VAL A 100 -3.49 -2.67 18.23
C VAL A 100 -2.18 -3.44 18.07
N SER A 101 -1.80 -3.73 16.83
CA SER A 101 -0.51 -4.36 16.53
C SER A 101 0.61 -3.33 16.44
N GLU A 102 1.73 -3.63 17.09
CA GLU A 102 2.86 -2.70 17.20
C GLU A 102 4.17 -3.36 16.77
N SER A 103 5.07 -2.58 16.18
CA SER A 103 6.41 -2.97 15.74
C SER A 103 6.45 -3.93 14.53
N GLY A 104 7.47 -3.81 13.71
CA GLY A 104 7.71 -4.70 12.58
C GLY A 104 6.81 -4.50 11.36
N ILE A 105 5.89 -3.54 11.39
CA ILE A 105 4.95 -3.25 10.31
C ILE A 105 5.64 -2.33 9.31
N ARG A 106 5.90 -2.82 8.08
CA ARG A 106 6.74 -2.14 7.10
C ARG A 106 6.08 -1.92 5.73
N ASP A 107 5.05 -2.69 5.41
CA ASP A 107 4.39 -2.69 4.11
C ASP A 107 2.91 -3.09 4.22
N ALA A 108 2.17 -2.87 3.14
CA ALA A 108 0.75 -3.18 3.07
C ALA A 108 0.46 -4.70 3.16
N ALA A 109 1.38 -5.56 2.72
CA ALA A 109 1.21 -7.00 2.85
C ALA A 109 1.19 -7.42 4.32
N THR A 110 2.10 -6.85 5.13
CA THR A 110 2.10 -7.03 6.59
C THR A 110 0.81 -6.52 7.22
N VAL A 111 0.32 -5.33 6.82
CA VAL A 111 -0.96 -4.79 7.31
C VAL A 111 -2.12 -5.72 6.98
N ARG A 112 -2.21 -6.24 5.75
CA ARG A 112 -3.26 -7.18 5.35
C ARG A 112 -3.19 -8.51 6.11
N ARG A 113 -1.98 -9.02 6.36
CA ARG A 113 -1.77 -10.24 7.15
C ARG A 113 -2.26 -10.07 8.59
N LEU A 114 -1.95 -8.94 9.22
CA LEU A 114 -2.31 -8.67 10.61
C LEU A 114 -3.75 -8.16 10.78
N GLY A 115 -4.37 -7.66 9.71
CA GLY A 115 -5.68 -7.01 9.75
C GLY A 115 -6.83 -7.92 10.20
N GLY A 116 -6.70 -9.25 10.07
CA GLY A 116 -7.65 -10.22 10.62
C GLY A 116 -7.63 -10.33 12.16
N HIS A 117 -6.55 -9.84 12.79
CA HIS A 117 -6.30 -9.97 14.23
C HIS A 117 -6.12 -8.61 14.93
N SER A 118 -6.29 -7.50 14.22
CA SER A 118 -6.02 -6.17 14.74
C SER A 118 -7.05 -5.16 14.27
N ASN A 119 -7.51 -4.32 15.18
CA ASN A 119 -8.39 -3.19 14.88
C ASN A 119 -7.60 -1.96 14.41
N GLY A 120 -6.30 -1.89 14.74
CA GLY A 120 -5.43 -0.80 14.38
C GLY A 120 -3.95 -1.14 14.46
N PHE A 121 -3.11 -0.22 13.99
CA PHE A 121 -1.66 -0.39 13.90
C PHE A 121 -0.95 0.82 14.48
N LEU A 122 0.08 0.59 15.29
CA LEU A 122 0.97 1.63 15.75
C LEU A 122 2.32 1.50 15.02
N VAL A 123 2.60 2.46 14.15
CA VAL A 123 3.75 2.44 13.24
C VAL A 123 4.61 3.69 13.47
N GLY A 124 5.86 3.50 13.82
CA GLY A 124 6.82 4.59 14.05
C GLY A 124 7.78 4.76 12.88
N SER A 125 8.96 4.13 12.97
CA SER A 125 10.09 4.36 12.07
C SER A 125 9.76 4.23 10.58
N GLN A 126 8.87 3.33 10.18
CA GLN A 126 8.46 3.17 8.78
C GLN A 126 7.85 4.44 8.19
N LEU A 127 7.19 5.24 9.00
CA LEU A 127 6.60 6.51 8.57
C LEU A 127 7.56 7.68 8.80
N THR A 128 8.12 7.80 10.01
CA THR A 128 8.90 8.98 10.42
C THR A 128 10.28 9.07 9.80
N SER A 129 10.83 7.98 9.25
CA SER A 129 12.09 7.99 8.50
C SER A 129 11.93 8.37 7.03
N GLN A 130 10.70 8.53 6.54
CA GLN A 130 10.45 8.85 5.13
C GLN A 130 10.41 10.36 4.90
N PRO A 131 10.93 10.85 3.75
CA PRO A 131 10.88 12.26 3.43
C PRO A 131 9.45 12.77 3.19
N ASP A 132 8.53 11.88 2.76
CA ASP A 132 7.11 12.12 2.54
C ASP A 132 6.30 11.14 3.38
N ILE A 133 5.86 11.60 4.55
CA ILE A 133 5.11 10.79 5.52
C ILE A 133 3.70 10.47 4.99
N ASP A 134 3.06 11.38 4.27
CA ASP A 134 1.73 11.17 3.70
C ASP A 134 1.74 10.03 2.69
N ARG A 135 2.69 10.05 1.77
CA ARG A 135 2.88 8.96 0.80
C ARG A 135 3.21 7.64 1.51
N ALA A 136 4.13 7.64 2.46
CA ALA A 136 4.48 6.44 3.20
C ALA A 136 3.28 5.84 3.95
N ALA A 137 2.44 6.69 4.55
CA ALA A 137 1.19 6.25 5.20
C ALA A 137 0.20 5.69 4.18
N ARG A 138 0.08 6.32 3.01
CA ARG A 138 -0.80 5.86 1.91
C ARG A 138 -0.35 4.51 1.35
N GLU A 139 0.95 4.32 1.12
CA GLU A 139 1.53 3.04 0.72
C GLU A 139 1.29 1.94 1.77
N LEU A 140 1.43 2.28 3.04
CA LEU A 140 1.21 1.33 4.13
C LEU A 140 -0.25 0.88 4.24
N VAL A 141 -1.19 1.83 4.11
CA VAL A 141 -2.63 1.58 4.29
C VAL A 141 -3.25 0.89 3.06
N TYR A 142 -2.90 1.34 1.87
CA TYR A 142 -3.55 0.90 0.62
C TYR A 142 -2.66 -0.03 -0.22
N GLY A 143 -1.35 0.03 -0.07
CA GLY A 143 -0.37 -0.52 -0.99
C GLY A 143 -0.04 0.46 -2.12
N PRO A 144 1.01 0.17 -2.92
CA PRO A 144 1.48 1.04 -3.99
C PRO A 144 0.58 0.93 -5.23
N ASN A 145 -0.70 1.26 -5.08
CA ASN A 145 -1.69 1.15 -6.15
C ASN A 145 -1.61 2.32 -7.12
N LYS A 146 -1.90 2.04 -8.39
CA LYS A 146 -1.91 3.00 -9.49
C LYS A 146 -3.33 3.22 -10.01
N VAL A 147 -3.65 4.47 -10.34
CA VAL A 147 -4.82 4.83 -11.16
C VAL A 147 -4.30 5.36 -12.48
N CYS A 148 -4.52 4.61 -13.56
CA CYS A 148 -4.01 4.90 -14.89
C CYS A 148 -5.01 5.72 -15.73
N GLY A 149 -4.52 6.43 -16.75
CA GLY A 149 -5.35 7.19 -17.69
C GLY A 149 -5.97 8.44 -17.05
N LEU A 150 -5.19 9.17 -16.26
CA LEU A 150 -5.58 10.45 -15.70
C LEU A 150 -5.57 11.53 -16.79
N GLY A 151 -6.73 12.02 -17.16
CA GLY A 151 -6.88 13.01 -18.23
C GLY A 151 -7.15 14.44 -17.75
N SER A 152 -7.17 14.69 -16.44
CA SER A 152 -7.45 16.00 -15.86
C SER A 152 -6.97 16.11 -14.40
N ALA A 153 -6.79 17.35 -13.92
CA ALA A 153 -6.49 17.65 -12.52
C ALA A 153 -7.51 17.02 -11.56
N ASN A 154 -8.80 17.12 -11.87
CA ASN A 154 -9.85 16.52 -11.04
C ASN A 154 -9.72 14.99 -10.94
N ALA A 155 -9.31 14.32 -12.01
CA ALA A 155 -9.08 12.88 -11.99
C ALA A 155 -7.90 12.50 -11.09
N ALA A 156 -6.82 13.27 -11.13
CA ALA A 156 -5.65 13.07 -10.26
C ALA A 156 -6.00 13.30 -8.79
N GLN A 157 -6.67 14.41 -8.48
CA GLN A 157 -7.14 14.73 -7.12
C GLN A 157 -8.10 13.64 -6.57
N ALA A 158 -9.01 13.14 -7.42
CA ALA A 158 -9.91 12.04 -7.02
C ALA A 158 -9.14 10.73 -6.75
N ALA A 159 -8.11 10.42 -7.54
CA ALA A 159 -7.26 9.25 -7.33
C ALA A 159 -6.44 9.37 -6.03
N ALA A 160 -5.80 10.51 -5.80
CA ALA A 160 -5.04 10.80 -4.59
C ALA A 160 -5.93 10.75 -3.35
N ALA A 161 -7.10 11.40 -3.38
CA ALA A 161 -8.07 11.41 -2.29
C ALA A 161 -8.65 10.01 -1.99
N ALA A 162 -8.71 9.11 -2.99
CA ALA A 162 -9.12 7.74 -2.78
C ALA A 162 -8.04 6.90 -2.09
N GLY A 163 -6.75 7.23 -2.24
CA GLY A 163 -5.62 6.51 -1.65
C GLY A 163 -4.60 5.98 -2.66
N ALA A 164 -4.68 6.38 -3.93
CA ALA A 164 -3.68 5.99 -4.93
C ALA A 164 -2.31 6.58 -4.61
N VAL A 165 -1.27 5.80 -4.87
CA VAL A 165 0.14 6.24 -4.78
C VAL A 165 0.61 6.71 -6.15
N TYR A 166 0.26 5.98 -7.21
CA TYR A 166 0.70 6.28 -8.56
C TYR A 166 -0.44 6.82 -9.42
N GLY A 167 -0.12 7.80 -10.28
CA GLY A 167 -0.99 8.36 -11.30
C GLY A 167 -0.43 8.10 -12.71
N GLY A 168 -1.15 7.34 -13.55
CA GLY A 168 -0.72 7.03 -14.91
C GLY A 168 -1.16 8.08 -15.93
N LEU A 169 -0.21 8.66 -16.67
CA LEU A 169 -0.42 9.58 -17.77
C LEU A 169 -0.11 8.87 -19.09
N ILE A 170 -1.07 8.77 -19.99
CA ILE A 170 -0.94 8.00 -21.22
C ILE A 170 -0.49 8.93 -22.36
N PHE A 171 0.73 8.70 -22.87
CA PHE A 171 1.32 9.38 -24.03
C PHE A 171 1.26 8.47 -25.26
N GLU A 172 0.02 8.27 -25.77
CA GLU A 172 -0.26 7.42 -26.91
C GLU A 172 -1.41 8.02 -27.69
N GLU A 173 -1.14 8.62 -28.87
CA GLU A 173 -2.12 9.37 -29.68
C GLU A 173 -3.35 8.54 -30.06
N ALA A 174 -3.19 7.24 -30.27
CA ALA A 174 -4.29 6.35 -30.59
C ALA A 174 -5.20 6.05 -29.37
N SER A 175 -4.77 6.38 -28.16
CA SER A 175 -5.54 6.14 -26.95
C SER A 175 -6.58 7.25 -26.73
N PRO A 176 -7.83 6.91 -26.39
CA PRO A 176 -8.83 7.92 -26.00
C PRO A 176 -8.49 8.59 -24.64
N ARG A 177 -7.43 8.12 -23.95
CA ARG A 177 -6.93 8.65 -22.67
C ARG A 177 -5.61 9.39 -22.85
N ASN A 178 -5.23 9.70 -24.10
CA ASN A 178 -4.00 10.42 -24.40
C ASN A 178 -4.01 11.80 -23.78
N VAL A 179 -2.86 12.23 -23.25
CA VAL A 179 -2.63 13.60 -22.75
C VAL A 179 -1.45 14.23 -23.46
N SER A 180 -1.51 15.55 -23.65
CA SER A 180 -0.34 16.32 -24.10
C SER A 180 0.63 16.54 -22.94
N ARG A 181 1.86 16.96 -23.26
CA ARG A 181 2.85 17.32 -22.22
C ARG A 181 2.38 18.50 -21.36
N GLU A 182 1.69 19.47 -21.95
CA GLU A 182 1.12 20.62 -21.28
C GLU A 182 0.02 20.17 -20.29
N THR A 183 -0.90 19.34 -20.75
CA THR A 183 -1.95 18.77 -19.87
C THR A 183 -1.34 17.92 -18.76
N ALA A 184 -0.30 17.14 -19.04
CA ALA A 184 0.40 16.37 -18.02
C ALA A 184 1.03 17.27 -16.96
N ALA A 185 1.71 18.35 -17.35
CA ALA A 185 2.27 19.33 -16.43
C ALA A 185 1.19 20.02 -15.57
N GLU A 186 0.04 20.37 -16.14
CA GLU A 186 -1.11 20.92 -15.40
C GLU A 186 -1.67 19.92 -14.37
N ILE A 187 -1.77 18.64 -14.73
CA ILE A 187 -2.22 17.58 -13.83
C ILE A 187 -1.26 17.42 -12.65
N ILE A 188 0.04 17.33 -12.92
CA ILE A 188 1.10 17.18 -11.91
C ILE A 188 1.09 18.38 -10.96
N ALA A 189 1.03 19.59 -11.49
CA ALA A 189 1.01 20.81 -10.68
C ALA A 189 -0.24 20.90 -9.79
N ALA A 190 -1.39 20.37 -10.24
CA ALA A 190 -2.64 20.41 -9.51
C ALA A 190 -2.74 19.36 -8.40
N GLU A 191 -2.00 18.24 -8.52
CA GLU A 191 -1.97 17.15 -7.54
C GLU A 191 -0.54 16.59 -7.42
N PRO A 192 0.36 17.26 -6.70
CA PRO A 192 1.76 16.82 -6.55
C PRO A 192 1.94 15.64 -5.60
N GLY A 193 0.89 15.20 -4.89
CA GLY A 193 0.94 14.08 -3.94
C GLY A 193 0.99 12.69 -4.58
N LEU A 194 0.79 12.58 -5.91
CA LEU A 194 0.92 11.32 -6.65
C LEU A 194 2.33 11.16 -7.24
N GLN A 195 2.78 9.91 -7.33
CA GLN A 195 3.95 9.53 -8.12
C GLN A 195 3.50 9.30 -9.57
N TYR A 196 3.91 10.16 -10.50
CA TYR A 196 3.42 10.06 -11.87
C TYR A 196 4.21 9.08 -12.72
N VAL A 197 3.49 8.31 -13.53
CA VAL A 197 4.02 7.28 -14.42
C VAL A 197 3.61 7.61 -15.85
N ALA A 198 4.58 7.89 -16.72
CA ALA A 198 4.32 8.05 -18.15
C ALA A 198 4.14 6.67 -18.80
N VAL A 199 3.00 6.45 -19.44
CA VAL A 199 2.66 5.20 -20.12
C VAL A 199 2.68 5.39 -21.62
N SER A 200 3.47 4.58 -22.34
CA SER A 200 3.56 4.68 -23.80
C SER A 200 3.84 3.32 -24.46
N ARG A 201 3.43 3.18 -25.71
CA ARG A 201 3.71 2.01 -26.56
C ARG A 201 4.98 2.16 -27.42
N ARG A 202 5.73 3.24 -27.24
CA ARG A 202 6.95 3.49 -27.99
C ARG A 202 8.06 2.49 -27.65
N THR A 203 8.96 2.30 -28.61
CA THR A 203 10.14 1.44 -28.49
C THR A 203 11.46 2.23 -28.54
N SER A 204 11.39 3.57 -28.65
CA SER A 204 12.53 4.49 -28.66
C SER A 204 12.05 5.91 -28.34
N GLY A 205 12.99 6.84 -28.11
CA GLY A 205 12.69 8.25 -27.83
C GLY A 205 12.02 8.45 -26.46
N PHE A 206 12.37 7.64 -25.48
CA PHE A 206 11.78 7.70 -24.13
C PHE A 206 12.02 9.02 -23.41
N ARG A 207 13.11 9.72 -23.74
CA ARG A 207 13.39 11.08 -23.22
C ARG A 207 12.26 12.06 -23.51
N GLU A 208 11.52 11.89 -24.60
CA GLU A 208 10.38 12.75 -24.95
C GLU A 208 9.17 12.60 -24.00
N LEU A 209 9.13 11.54 -23.21
CA LEU A 209 8.10 11.31 -22.19
C LEU A 209 8.35 12.12 -20.90
N LEU A 210 9.58 12.61 -20.71
CA LEU A 210 9.94 13.28 -19.48
C LEU A 210 9.14 14.59 -19.32
N VAL A 211 8.39 14.68 -18.25
CA VAL A 211 7.81 15.86 -17.65
C VAL A 211 8.40 16.02 -16.25
N ASP A 212 8.32 17.21 -15.67
CA ASP A 212 8.84 17.44 -14.31
C ASP A 212 8.13 16.49 -13.32
N ASP A 213 8.87 16.06 -12.30
CA ASP A 213 8.39 15.18 -11.21
C ASP A 213 7.86 13.80 -11.65
N LEU A 214 8.34 13.29 -12.79
CA LEU A 214 8.01 11.95 -13.25
C LEU A 214 8.75 10.89 -12.43
N ALA A 215 8.00 9.95 -11.84
CA ALA A 215 8.57 8.85 -11.04
C ALA A 215 8.99 7.65 -11.89
N ALA A 216 8.24 7.35 -12.96
CA ALA A 216 8.50 6.18 -13.78
C ALA A 216 8.05 6.36 -15.24
N VAL A 217 8.65 5.56 -16.11
CA VAL A 217 8.17 5.30 -17.47
C VAL A 217 7.72 3.85 -17.55
N GLN A 218 6.46 3.63 -17.92
CA GLN A 218 5.89 2.32 -18.19
C GLN A 218 5.88 2.04 -19.69
N ILE A 219 6.69 1.08 -20.10
CA ILE A 219 6.73 0.58 -21.47
C ILE A 219 5.55 -0.38 -21.68
N HIS A 220 4.58 0.00 -22.51
CA HIS A 220 3.40 -0.79 -22.85
C HIS A 220 3.43 -1.21 -24.34
N ALA A 221 4.64 -1.27 -24.92
CA ALA A 221 4.84 -1.76 -26.28
C ALA A 221 4.41 -3.24 -26.40
N PRO A 222 4.00 -3.71 -27.60
CA PRO A 222 3.81 -5.13 -27.88
C PRO A 222 5.06 -5.94 -27.54
N TYR A 223 4.88 -7.25 -27.36
CA TYR A 223 5.99 -8.17 -27.17
C TYR A 223 6.99 -8.09 -28.32
N GLN A 224 8.29 -8.02 -28.02
CA GLN A 224 9.35 -7.79 -29.01
C GLN A 224 9.87 -9.08 -29.67
N GLY A 225 9.23 -10.23 -29.40
CA GLY A 225 9.50 -11.49 -30.08
C GLY A 225 10.53 -12.39 -29.38
N SER A 226 11.36 -11.88 -28.48
CA SER A 226 12.24 -12.68 -27.62
C SER A 226 12.58 -11.95 -26.32
N VAL A 227 13.05 -12.69 -25.32
CA VAL A 227 13.53 -12.12 -24.03
C VAL A 227 14.71 -11.18 -24.25
N GLU A 228 15.62 -11.50 -25.16
CA GLU A 228 16.78 -10.67 -25.50
C GLU A 228 16.33 -9.33 -26.11
N ALA A 229 15.30 -9.35 -26.98
CA ALA A 229 14.74 -8.13 -27.57
C ALA A 229 14.00 -7.27 -26.54
N GLU A 230 13.30 -7.88 -25.60
CA GLU A 230 12.69 -7.19 -24.44
C GLU A 230 13.76 -6.53 -23.56
N ARG A 231 14.83 -7.24 -23.20
CA ARG A 231 15.96 -6.70 -22.45
C ARG A 231 16.64 -5.54 -23.19
N ALA A 232 16.78 -5.64 -24.50
CA ALA A 232 17.34 -4.56 -25.32
C ALA A 232 16.43 -3.31 -25.30
N LEU A 233 15.11 -3.48 -25.36
CA LEU A 233 14.13 -2.40 -25.25
C LEU A 233 14.20 -1.70 -23.87
N ILE A 234 14.25 -2.47 -22.80
CA ILE A 234 14.36 -1.95 -21.42
C ILE A 234 15.69 -1.20 -21.23
N ALA A 235 16.79 -1.77 -21.71
CA ALA A 235 18.11 -1.14 -21.65
C ALA A 235 18.16 0.18 -22.46
N ALA A 236 17.51 0.24 -23.62
CA ALA A 236 17.39 1.44 -24.41
C ALA A 236 16.60 2.54 -23.67
N ALA A 237 15.52 2.18 -22.99
CA ALA A 237 14.77 3.11 -22.14
C ALA A 237 15.63 3.65 -21.00
N ARG A 238 16.33 2.78 -20.27
CA ARG A 238 17.24 3.21 -19.18
C ARG A 238 18.35 4.14 -19.66
N ALA A 239 18.88 3.91 -20.84
CA ALA A 239 19.94 4.77 -21.41
C ALA A 239 19.45 6.21 -21.77
N GLU A 240 18.16 6.37 -22.01
CA GLU A 240 17.54 7.66 -22.36
C GLU A 240 16.97 8.41 -21.14
N LEU A 241 16.72 7.71 -20.03
CA LEU A 241 16.05 8.26 -18.84
C LEU A 241 17.07 8.56 -17.73
N PRO A 242 16.80 9.56 -16.85
CA PRO A 242 17.58 9.76 -15.65
C PRO A 242 17.51 8.55 -14.69
N ASP A 243 18.58 8.31 -13.93
CA ASP A 243 18.63 7.21 -12.93
C ASP A 243 17.57 7.30 -11.84
N THR A 244 16.97 8.48 -11.65
CA THR A 244 15.88 8.72 -10.70
C THR A 244 14.51 8.30 -11.22
N VAL A 245 14.39 7.97 -12.50
CA VAL A 245 13.14 7.55 -13.15
C VAL A 245 13.12 6.03 -13.31
N GLU A 246 12.18 5.39 -12.65
CA GLU A 246 12.00 3.93 -12.76
C GLU A 246 11.57 3.51 -14.17
N VAL A 247 11.95 2.32 -14.59
CA VAL A 247 11.51 1.68 -15.83
C VAL A 247 10.61 0.51 -15.51
N TRP A 248 9.34 0.62 -15.90
CA TRP A 248 8.34 -0.43 -15.72
C TRP A 248 8.02 -1.09 -17.06
N ARG A 249 7.72 -2.40 -17.04
CA ARG A 249 7.29 -3.12 -18.24
C ARG A 249 5.90 -3.72 -18.05
N ALA A 250 4.98 -3.40 -18.93
CA ALA A 250 3.69 -4.09 -19.01
C ALA A 250 3.85 -5.40 -19.78
N VAL A 251 3.44 -6.51 -19.17
CA VAL A 251 3.47 -7.85 -19.75
C VAL A 251 2.04 -8.33 -19.95
N SER A 252 1.73 -8.75 -21.18
CA SER A 252 0.45 -9.40 -21.48
C SER A 252 0.46 -10.83 -20.93
N MET A 253 -0.51 -11.13 -20.08
CA MET A 253 -0.71 -12.47 -19.50
C MET A 253 -1.58 -13.36 -20.39
N THR A 254 -2.03 -12.84 -21.53
CA THR A 254 -2.78 -13.58 -22.57
C THR A 254 -2.05 -13.47 -23.89
N GLY A 255 -2.11 -14.50 -24.72
CA GLY A 255 -1.50 -14.45 -26.05
C GLY A 255 -0.74 -15.71 -26.42
N LEU A 256 0.16 -15.58 -27.40
CA LEU A 256 0.92 -16.71 -27.97
C LEU A 256 2.14 -17.12 -27.15
N GLN A 257 2.61 -16.27 -26.23
CA GLN A 257 3.70 -16.57 -25.30
C GLN A 257 3.16 -16.79 -23.89
N ASP A 258 3.93 -17.49 -23.07
CA ASP A 258 3.68 -17.59 -21.63
C ASP A 258 4.07 -16.26 -20.96
N GLY A 259 3.06 -15.46 -20.60
CA GLY A 259 3.26 -14.17 -19.93
C GLY A 259 3.92 -14.31 -18.55
N GLY A 260 3.66 -15.41 -17.85
CA GLY A 260 4.28 -15.68 -16.55
C GLY A 260 5.77 -16.00 -16.66
N GLU A 261 6.18 -16.78 -17.68
CA GLU A 261 7.58 -17.06 -17.97
C GLU A 261 8.30 -15.77 -18.38
N LEU A 262 7.76 -14.99 -19.32
CA LEU A 262 8.33 -13.71 -19.72
C LEU A 262 8.46 -12.74 -18.54
N ALA A 263 7.44 -12.63 -17.71
CA ALA A 263 7.49 -11.77 -16.52
C ALA A 263 8.61 -12.20 -15.55
N THR A 264 8.81 -13.52 -15.39
CA THR A 264 9.89 -14.08 -14.57
C THR A 264 11.27 -13.74 -15.14
N ASP A 265 11.45 -13.86 -16.45
CA ASP A 265 12.71 -13.59 -17.14
C ASP A 265 13.14 -12.11 -17.07
N LEU A 266 12.17 -11.19 -16.94
CA LEU A 266 12.40 -9.75 -16.94
C LEU A 266 12.53 -9.15 -15.51
N LEU A 267 12.36 -9.93 -14.44
CA LEU A 267 12.33 -9.42 -13.06
C LEU A 267 13.53 -8.56 -12.69
N GLU A 268 14.74 -8.95 -13.12
CA GLU A 268 15.97 -8.23 -12.77
C GLU A 268 16.24 -7.01 -13.68
N ASP A 269 15.54 -6.92 -14.81
CA ASP A 269 15.76 -5.88 -15.80
C ASP A 269 14.91 -4.62 -15.55
N VAL A 270 13.82 -4.73 -14.79
CA VAL A 270 12.84 -3.66 -14.55
C VAL A 270 12.73 -3.30 -13.07
N ASP A 271 12.18 -2.11 -12.77
CA ASP A 271 11.86 -1.73 -11.40
C ASP A 271 10.51 -2.32 -10.97
N LYS A 272 9.51 -2.34 -11.85
CA LYS A 272 8.22 -3.01 -11.64
C LYS A 272 7.68 -3.61 -12.95
N LEU A 273 6.84 -4.62 -12.79
CA LEU A 273 6.02 -5.17 -13.85
C LEU A 273 4.57 -4.70 -13.71
N VAL A 274 3.86 -4.61 -14.83
CA VAL A 274 2.41 -4.45 -14.85
C VAL A 274 1.82 -5.62 -15.62
N LEU A 275 1.07 -6.48 -14.94
CA LEU A 275 0.49 -7.69 -15.53
C LEU A 275 -0.91 -7.37 -16.05
N ASP A 276 -1.10 -7.37 -17.37
CA ASP A 276 -2.36 -6.99 -18.01
C ASP A 276 -2.94 -8.14 -18.86
N ALA A 277 -4.22 -8.07 -19.18
CA ALA A 277 -4.96 -9.05 -19.95
C ALA A 277 -4.72 -8.96 -21.48
N GLY A 278 -3.75 -8.17 -21.95
CA GLY A 278 -3.49 -7.98 -23.37
C GLY A 278 -2.98 -6.58 -23.71
N ASP A 279 -3.55 -5.96 -24.73
CA ASP A 279 -3.10 -4.66 -25.28
C ASP A 279 -3.40 -3.44 -24.37
N GLY A 280 -3.92 -3.66 -23.16
CA GLY A 280 -4.21 -2.63 -22.16
C GLY A 280 -5.53 -1.89 -22.37
N GLY A 281 -6.19 -1.55 -21.26
CA GLY A 281 -7.39 -0.70 -21.29
C GLY A 281 -8.65 -1.29 -21.93
N THR A 282 -8.66 -2.57 -22.28
CA THR A 282 -9.78 -3.28 -22.92
C THR A 282 -10.88 -3.65 -21.92
N GLY A 283 -10.57 -3.63 -20.61
CA GLY A 283 -11.50 -4.03 -19.55
C GLY A 283 -11.69 -5.55 -19.42
N THR A 284 -10.86 -6.35 -20.12
CA THR A 284 -10.82 -7.81 -20.00
C THR A 284 -9.94 -8.24 -18.84
N SER A 285 -10.33 -9.31 -18.14
CA SER A 285 -9.52 -10.02 -17.15
C SER A 285 -8.88 -11.28 -17.76
N PHE A 286 -7.86 -11.80 -17.10
CA PHE A 286 -7.21 -13.06 -17.43
C PHE A 286 -7.25 -14.01 -16.22
N ASP A 287 -6.80 -15.24 -16.38
CA ASP A 287 -6.66 -16.19 -15.28
C ASP A 287 -5.47 -15.82 -14.39
N TRP A 288 -5.73 -15.28 -13.22
CA TRP A 288 -4.70 -14.85 -12.29
C TRP A 288 -3.97 -16.01 -11.59
N SER A 289 -4.51 -17.23 -11.65
CA SER A 289 -3.88 -18.41 -11.03
C SER A 289 -2.55 -18.80 -11.69
N GLY A 290 -2.33 -18.35 -12.93
CA GLY A 290 -1.10 -18.55 -13.69
C GLY A 290 0.05 -17.60 -13.34
N ILE A 291 -0.13 -16.64 -12.41
CA ILE A 291 0.92 -15.69 -12.04
C ILE A 291 1.93 -16.38 -11.12
N PRO A 292 3.22 -16.50 -11.50
CA PRO A 292 4.25 -17.08 -10.62
C PRO A 292 4.45 -16.26 -9.35
N ASP A 293 4.62 -16.90 -8.20
CA ASP A 293 4.77 -16.22 -6.90
C ASP A 293 5.97 -15.26 -6.87
N VAL A 294 7.06 -15.60 -7.54
CA VAL A 294 8.25 -14.76 -7.64
C VAL A 294 7.98 -13.41 -8.34
N VAL A 295 7.00 -13.39 -9.26
CA VAL A 295 6.62 -12.19 -10.02
C VAL A 295 5.73 -11.26 -9.20
N LYS A 296 4.88 -11.80 -8.31
CA LYS A 296 3.86 -11.05 -7.57
C LYS A 296 4.44 -9.89 -6.77
N GLN A 297 5.58 -10.10 -6.11
CA GLN A 297 6.21 -9.11 -5.21
C GLN A 297 6.81 -7.89 -5.94
N LYS A 298 6.88 -7.95 -7.27
CA LYS A 298 7.40 -6.85 -8.12
C LYS A 298 6.38 -6.35 -9.13
N SER A 299 5.13 -6.79 -9.03
CA SER A 299 4.11 -6.58 -10.05
C SER A 299 2.90 -5.82 -9.54
N LEU A 300 2.38 -4.92 -10.38
CA LEU A 300 1.02 -4.41 -10.26
C LEU A 300 0.09 -5.27 -11.14
N LEU A 301 -0.99 -5.77 -10.54
CA LEU A 301 -2.02 -6.50 -11.25
C LEU A 301 -2.95 -5.51 -11.96
N ALA A 302 -3.13 -5.68 -13.25
CA ALA A 302 -4.01 -4.90 -14.12
C ALA A 302 -5.03 -5.80 -14.83
N GLY A 303 -5.77 -5.23 -15.78
CA GLY A 303 -6.73 -5.97 -16.62
C GLY A 303 -8.12 -6.09 -15.99
N GLY A 304 -9.05 -5.24 -16.41
CA GLY A 304 -10.47 -5.33 -16.04
C GLY A 304 -10.82 -5.11 -14.56
N LEU A 305 -9.90 -4.55 -13.78
CA LEU A 305 -10.12 -4.28 -12.35
C LEU A 305 -11.20 -3.21 -12.16
N ASN A 306 -12.17 -3.53 -11.31
CA ASN A 306 -13.31 -2.67 -10.98
C ASN A 306 -13.79 -2.94 -9.55
N PRO A 307 -14.65 -2.11 -8.95
CA PRO A 307 -15.06 -2.27 -7.55
C PRO A 307 -15.63 -3.64 -7.16
N ALA A 308 -16.12 -4.43 -8.13
CA ALA A 308 -16.74 -5.73 -7.85
C ALA A 308 -15.70 -6.87 -7.72
N ASN A 309 -14.50 -6.73 -8.34
CA ASN A 309 -13.47 -7.79 -8.34
C ASN A 309 -12.20 -7.40 -7.59
N ILE A 310 -12.17 -6.26 -6.89
CA ILE A 310 -10.99 -5.80 -6.14
C ILE A 310 -10.59 -6.81 -5.04
N ALA A 311 -11.54 -7.40 -4.34
CA ALA A 311 -11.23 -8.37 -3.28
C ALA A 311 -10.53 -9.62 -3.86
N ASP A 312 -11.02 -10.12 -4.98
CA ASP A 312 -10.39 -11.27 -5.68
C ASP A 312 -8.99 -10.90 -6.20
N ALA A 313 -8.82 -9.67 -6.73
CA ALA A 313 -7.53 -9.18 -7.19
C ALA A 313 -6.51 -9.05 -6.04
N LEU A 314 -6.93 -8.63 -4.85
CA LEU A 314 -6.08 -8.56 -3.66
C LEU A 314 -5.68 -9.96 -3.16
N ALA A 315 -6.55 -10.96 -3.33
CA ALA A 315 -6.26 -12.35 -2.96
C ALA A 315 -5.14 -12.99 -3.81
N VAL A 316 -4.81 -12.41 -4.97
CA VAL A 316 -3.65 -12.81 -5.80
C VAL A 316 -2.32 -12.50 -5.10
N ASP A 317 -2.33 -11.48 -4.22
CA ASP A 317 -1.19 -11.02 -3.43
C ASP A 317 -0.03 -10.43 -4.26
N CYS A 318 -0.36 -9.69 -5.33
CA CYS A 318 0.60 -8.86 -6.03
C CYS A 318 1.00 -7.64 -5.17
N LEU A 319 2.13 -7.00 -5.53
CA LEU A 319 2.64 -5.78 -4.88
C LEU A 319 1.55 -4.70 -4.77
N GLY A 320 0.77 -4.51 -5.83
CA GLY A 320 -0.34 -3.56 -5.89
C GLY A 320 -1.25 -3.81 -7.08
N LEU A 321 -2.18 -2.89 -7.31
CA LEU A 321 -3.16 -2.92 -8.38
C LEU A 321 -2.99 -1.73 -9.31
N ASP A 322 -3.28 -1.90 -10.61
CA ASP A 322 -3.37 -0.84 -11.62
C ASP A 322 -4.81 -0.72 -12.14
N LEU A 323 -5.53 0.29 -11.70
CA LEU A 323 -6.93 0.55 -12.04
C LEU A 323 -7.03 1.55 -13.20
N ASN A 324 -7.83 1.24 -14.23
CA ASN A 324 -8.03 2.15 -15.35
C ASN A 324 -9.52 2.24 -15.73
N SER A 325 -9.96 1.50 -16.74
CA SER A 325 -11.32 1.59 -17.32
C SER A 325 -12.42 1.22 -16.34
N GLY A 326 -12.19 0.28 -15.42
CA GLY A 326 -13.20 -0.16 -14.44
C GLY A 326 -13.54 0.85 -13.34
N VAL A 327 -12.81 1.99 -13.30
CA VAL A 327 -13.08 3.12 -12.42
C VAL A 327 -13.38 4.41 -13.18
N GLU A 328 -13.91 4.27 -14.40
CA GLU A 328 -14.38 5.37 -15.26
C GLU A 328 -15.90 5.38 -15.36
N TYR A 329 -16.46 6.55 -15.72
CA TYR A 329 -17.88 6.61 -16.09
C TYR A 329 -18.12 5.77 -17.35
N PRO A 330 -19.21 4.98 -17.42
CA PRO A 330 -19.50 4.16 -18.57
C PRO A 330 -19.54 4.97 -19.88
N GLY A 331 -18.80 4.51 -20.89
CA GLY A 331 -18.73 5.16 -22.19
C GLY A 331 -17.95 6.49 -22.23
N GLN A 332 -17.24 6.85 -21.16
CA GLN A 332 -16.45 8.09 -21.07
C GLN A 332 -14.98 7.81 -20.74
N PRO A 333 -14.19 7.25 -21.68
CA PRO A 333 -12.78 6.95 -21.43
C PRO A 333 -11.99 8.18 -20.97
N GLY A 334 -11.10 8.00 -19.98
CA GLY A 334 -10.32 9.09 -19.38
C GLY A 334 -11.05 9.90 -18.31
N ARG A 335 -12.38 9.74 -18.16
CA ARG A 335 -13.15 10.41 -17.12
C ARG A 335 -13.35 9.48 -15.92
N LYS A 336 -12.55 9.68 -14.87
CA LYS A 336 -12.63 8.87 -13.65
C LYS A 336 -13.92 9.12 -12.85
N ASP A 337 -14.55 8.03 -12.42
CA ASP A 337 -15.69 8.05 -11.49
C ASP A 337 -15.16 8.03 -10.05
N SER A 338 -15.24 9.18 -9.36
CA SER A 338 -14.80 9.31 -7.97
C SER A 338 -15.56 8.37 -7.01
N GLY A 339 -16.80 8.02 -7.33
CA GLY A 339 -17.58 7.05 -6.58
C GLY A 339 -17.05 5.63 -6.74
N ALA A 340 -16.68 5.23 -7.96
CA ALA A 340 -16.08 3.93 -8.24
C ALA A 340 -14.68 3.83 -7.61
N LEU A 341 -13.85 4.88 -7.72
CA LEU A 341 -12.55 4.96 -7.04
C LEU A 341 -12.71 4.77 -5.52
N ARG A 342 -13.61 5.53 -4.90
CA ARG A 342 -13.86 5.43 -3.45
C ARG A 342 -14.29 4.02 -3.04
N ARG A 343 -15.18 3.36 -3.79
CA ARG A 343 -15.60 1.98 -3.50
C ARG A 343 -14.44 0.99 -3.63
N ALA A 344 -13.64 1.08 -4.70
CA ALA A 344 -12.48 0.21 -4.90
C ALA A 344 -11.46 0.37 -3.76
N PHE A 345 -11.10 1.60 -3.42
CA PHE A 345 -10.13 1.87 -2.36
C PHE A 345 -10.67 1.62 -0.95
N ALA A 346 -11.98 1.71 -0.72
CA ALA A 346 -12.58 1.26 0.53
C ALA A 346 -12.40 -0.25 0.71
N THR A 347 -12.61 -1.05 -0.33
CA THR A 347 -12.32 -2.49 -0.31
C THR A 347 -10.83 -2.76 -0.08
N ILE A 348 -9.92 -2.05 -0.77
CA ILE A 348 -8.47 -2.19 -0.58
C ILE A 348 -8.08 -1.93 0.87
N ARG A 349 -8.61 -0.86 1.47
CA ARG A 349 -8.30 -0.47 2.85
C ARG A 349 -8.74 -1.48 3.90
N THR A 350 -9.89 -2.12 3.69
CA THR A 350 -10.48 -3.04 4.67
C THR A 350 -10.15 -4.51 4.40
N TYR A 351 -9.47 -4.80 3.29
CA TYR A 351 -9.09 -6.15 2.94
C TYR A 351 -7.99 -6.67 3.88
N HIS A 352 -8.22 -7.86 4.43
CA HIS A 352 -7.24 -8.64 5.16
C HIS A 352 -7.27 -10.09 4.67
N HIS A 353 -6.15 -10.77 4.75
CA HIS A 353 -6.10 -12.18 4.44
C HIS A 353 -6.90 -12.92 5.51
N GLN A 354 -7.88 -13.71 5.06
CA GLN A 354 -8.54 -14.66 5.95
C GLN A 354 -7.54 -15.81 6.20
N ASP A 355 -7.39 -16.21 7.45
CA ASP A 355 -6.60 -17.39 7.77
C ASP A 355 -7.09 -18.55 6.91
N ARG A 356 -6.21 -19.09 6.08
CA ARG A 356 -6.48 -20.35 5.40
C ARG A 356 -6.47 -21.41 6.50
N SER A 357 -7.68 -21.74 6.98
CA SER A 357 -7.94 -22.84 7.93
C SER A 357 -7.43 -24.18 7.41
#